data_e554efb00d9dcf128ccb652f877bbcc7
#
_entry.id   e554efb00d9dcf128ccb652f877bbcc7
#
_cell.length_a   1.000
_cell.length_b   1.000
_cell.length_c   1.000
_cell.angle_alpha   90.00
_cell.angle_beta   90.00
_cell.angle_gamma   90.00
#
_symmetry.space_group_name_H-M   'P 1'
#
loop_
_entity.id
_entity.type
_entity.pdbx_description
1 polymer ?
#
loop_
_entity_poly.entity_id
_entity_poly.type
_entity_poly.pdbx_seq_one_letter_code
_entity_poly.pdbx_strand_id
1 'polypeptide(L)'
;MRVGVMIGAERGDMARKVDKLVSDIEWAESAGLDTAWMPQVPNDFDCLTMVSLMAAHSSRIELGTAVVPLQAQHPIALARQALSTHAVAGGRLALGVGPSHHWIIRDMLGLSYEKPAAYTRDYLQVLNAATGGSGSVDVENDSFTVHNPLAIGADTPMPVLVAALGPVMLQIAGELADGTVLWMADERAIGDHIAPKITKAAADAGRPAPRIVAGIPVCLCASGQVDEAKERANRILGEAEVSPNYQRLLDRGDARDVGDLCAAGDEEQILARMRGFADSGVTDLSVRLLPIGDNRDELVASKRRTREVIASLAAELR
;
A
#
# COMPACT_ATOMS: atom_id res chain seq x y z
N MET A 1 6.58 14.78 4.58
CA MET A 1 5.93 13.47 4.29
C MET A 1 5.17 13.58 2.97
N ARG A 2 5.31 12.61 2.07
CA ARG A 2 4.49 12.58 0.85
C ARG A 2 3.04 12.18 1.16
N VAL A 3 2.09 12.77 0.46
CA VAL A 3 0.66 12.45 0.65
C VAL A 3 0.10 11.92 -0.67
N GLY A 4 -0.56 10.79 -0.58
CA GLY A 4 -1.17 10.10 -1.70
C GLY A 4 -2.57 9.57 -1.36
N VAL A 5 -3.13 8.84 -2.31
CA VAL A 5 -4.48 8.28 -2.20
C VAL A 5 -4.49 6.79 -2.50
N MET A 6 -5.34 6.04 -1.81
CA MET A 6 -5.67 4.66 -2.16
C MET A 6 -6.81 4.66 -3.19
N ILE A 7 -6.55 4.07 -4.35
CA ILE A 7 -7.50 3.97 -5.48
C ILE A 7 -7.83 2.50 -5.73
N GLY A 8 -9.08 2.19 -6.06
CA GLY A 8 -9.49 0.86 -6.47
C GLY A 8 -9.84 -0.11 -5.34
N ALA A 9 -9.80 0.34 -4.09
CA ALA A 9 -10.15 -0.48 -2.92
C ALA A 9 -11.68 -0.64 -2.71
N GLU A 10 -12.48 0.15 -3.41
CA GLU A 10 -13.93 0.13 -3.21
C GLU A 10 -14.57 -1.06 -3.93
N ARG A 11 -15.42 -1.77 -3.20
CA ARG A 11 -16.36 -2.74 -3.77
C ARG A 11 -17.51 -1.99 -4.44
N GLY A 12 -18.02 -2.49 -5.55
CA GLY A 12 -19.14 -1.84 -6.23
C GLY A 12 -19.38 -2.34 -7.65
N ASP A 13 -19.97 -1.51 -8.47
CA ASP A 13 -20.30 -1.79 -9.86
C ASP A 13 -19.04 -1.98 -10.71
N MET A 14 -18.72 -3.24 -11.01
CA MET A 14 -17.54 -3.60 -11.80
C MET A 14 -17.59 -3.01 -13.21
N ALA A 15 -18.77 -2.80 -13.77
CA ALA A 15 -18.93 -2.21 -15.09
C ALA A 15 -18.44 -0.75 -15.16
N ARG A 16 -18.45 -0.04 -14.03
CA ARG A 16 -17.99 1.35 -13.93
C ARG A 16 -16.63 1.49 -13.27
N LYS A 17 -16.03 0.39 -12.84
CA LYS A 17 -14.78 0.46 -12.03
C LYS A 17 -13.63 1.03 -12.85
N VAL A 18 -13.51 0.67 -14.12
CA VAL A 18 -12.45 1.17 -15.01
C VAL A 18 -12.56 2.69 -15.16
N ASP A 19 -13.73 3.22 -15.53
CA ASP A 19 -13.95 4.66 -15.66
C ASP A 19 -13.69 5.41 -14.35
N LYS A 20 -14.07 4.79 -13.23
CA LYS A 20 -13.82 5.36 -11.91
C LYS A 20 -12.33 5.41 -11.57
N LEU A 21 -11.55 4.38 -11.90
CA LEU A 21 -10.11 4.37 -11.70
C LEU A 21 -9.43 5.50 -12.50
N VAL A 22 -9.83 5.68 -13.76
CA VAL A 22 -9.35 6.78 -14.61
C VAL A 22 -9.70 8.13 -13.99
N SER A 23 -10.96 8.35 -13.62
CA SER A 23 -11.38 9.61 -12.98
C SER A 23 -10.67 9.87 -11.64
N ASP A 24 -10.44 8.82 -10.84
CA ASP A 24 -9.79 8.96 -9.54
C ASP A 24 -8.29 9.30 -9.69
N ILE A 25 -7.57 8.75 -10.69
CA ILE A 25 -6.16 9.08 -10.95
C ILE A 25 -6.00 10.47 -11.57
N GLU A 26 -6.87 10.86 -12.51
CA GLU A 26 -6.88 12.22 -13.09
C GLU A 26 -7.11 13.28 -12.01
N TRP A 27 -8.03 13.01 -11.08
CA TRP A 27 -8.22 13.87 -9.92
C TRP A 27 -6.96 13.94 -9.06
N ALA A 28 -6.36 12.81 -8.68
CA ALA A 28 -5.19 12.76 -7.82
C ALA A 28 -3.99 13.51 -8.44
N GLU A 29 -3.78 13.34 -9.75
CA GLU A 29 -2.77 14.07 -10.53
C GLU A 29 -3.02 15.59 -10.49
N SER A 30 -4.26 16.02 -10.80
CA SER A 30 -4.63 17.45 -10.84
C SER A 30 -4.63 18.10 -9.46
N ALA A 31 -4.94 17.35 -8.41
CA ALA A 31 -4.88 17.78 -7.01
C ALA A 31 -3.45 17.91 -6.48
N GLY A 32 -2.45 17.54 -7.29
CA GLY A 32 -1.05 17.63 -6.91
C GLY A 32 -0.59 16.55 -5.91
N LEU A 33 -1.35 15.47 -5.69
CA LEU A 33 -0.93 14.40 -4.79
C LEU A 33 0.37 13.74 -5.28
N ASP A 34 1.15 13.22 -4.34
CA ASP A 34 2.49 12.69 -4.64
C ASP A 34 2.44 11.23 -5.12
N THR A 35 1.50 10.44 -4.58
CA THR A 35 1.41 9.00 -4.84
C THR A 35 -0.04 8.52 -4.98
N ALA A 36 -0.25 7.44 -5.74
CA ALA A 36 -1.52 6.71 -5.79
C ALA A 36 -1.25 5.21 -5.62
N TRP A 37 -1.91 4.59 -4.65
CA TRP A 37 -1.70 3.20 -4.27
C TRP A 37 -2.92 2.35 -4.59
N MET A 38 -2.71 1.20 -5.24
CA MET A 38 -3.78 0.28 -5.57
C MET A 38 -3.58 -1.08 -4.86
N PRO A 39 -4.55 -1.54 -4.05
CA PRO A 39 -4.50 -2.87 -3.46
C PRO A 39 -4.89 -3.95 -4.48
N GLN A 40 -4.29 -5.14 -4.37
CA GLN A 40 -4.79 -6.33 -5.04
C GLN A 40 -5.90 -6.96 -4.18
N VAL A 41 -7.14 -6.60 -4.47
CA VAL A 41 -8.30 -7.17 -3.78
C VAL A 41 -8.62 -8.55 -4.38
N PRO A 42 -8.88 -9.60 -3.56
CA PRO A 42 -9.33 -10.88 -4.07
C PRO A 42 -10.59 -10.76 -4.93
N ASN A 43 -10.65 -11.50 -6.03
CA ASN A 43 -11.79 -11.50 -6.97
C ASN A 43 -12.08 -10.16 -7.66
N ASP A 44 -11.07 -9.30 -7.76
CA ASP A 44 -11.15 -8.01 -8.44
C ASP A 44 -10.14 -7.96 -9.60
N PHE A 45 -10.11 -6.84 -10.34
CA PHE A 45 -9.15 -6.63 -11.42
C PHE A 45 -7.71 -6.78 -10.93
N ASP A 46 -6.84 -7.26 -11.82
CA ASP A 46 -5.40 -7.30 -11.57
C ASP A 46 -4.84 -5.89 -11.38
N CYS A 47 -4.17 -5.67 -10.24
CA CYS A 47 -3.76 -4.33 -9.87
C CYS A 47 -2.67 -3.75 -10.80
N LEU A 48 -1.70 -4.55 -11.27
CA LEU A 48 -0.65 -4.06 -12.18
C LEU A 48 -1.22 -3.69 -13.56
N THR A 49 -2.22 -4.44 -14.05
CA THR A 49 -2.96 -4.08 -15.27
C THR A 49 -3.68 -2.74 -15.09
N MET A 50 -4.35 -2.54 -13.96
CA MET A 50 -5.04 -1.27 -13.68
C MET A 50 -4.07 -0.13 -13.39
N VAL A 51 -2.94 -0.38 -12.75
CA VAL A 51 -1.86 0.60 -12.56
C VAL A 51 -1.30 1.04 -13.92
N SER A 52 -1.14 0.13 -14.89
CA SER A 52 -0.73 0.49 -16.26
C SER A 52 -1.75 1.42 -16.94
N LEU A 53 -3.06 1.18 -16.73
CA LEU A 53 -4.11 2.08 -17.20
C LEU A 53 -4.01 3.45 -16.53
N MET A 54 -3.86 3.50 -15.20
CA MET A 54 -3.70 4.76 -14.47
C MET A 54 -2.43 5.52 -14.91
N ALA A 55 -1.36 4.82 -15.25
CA ALA A 55 -0.14 5.41 -15.78
C ALA A 55 -0.36 6.15 -17.11
N ALA A 56 -1.22 5.63 -17.98
CA ALA A 56 -1.58 6.27 -19.24
C ALA A 56 -2.43 7.55 -19.06
N HIS A 57 -3.06 7.72 -17.89
CA HIS A 57 -3.89 8.88 -17.52
C HIS A 57 -3.22 9.80 -16.48
N SER A 58 -1.91 9.69 -16.30
CA SER A 58 -1.13 10.52 -15.38
C SER A 58 0.28 10.74 -15.92
N SER A 59 0.97 11.79 -15.45
CA SER A 59 2.30 12.14 -15.95
C SER A 59 3.35 12.34 -14.86
N ARG A 60 2.94 12.67 -13.64
CA ARG A 60 3.82 13.05 -12.53
C ARG A 60 3.70 12.11 -11.33
N ILE A 61 2.47 11.78 -10.95
CA ILE A 61 2.16 11.02 -9.73
C ILE A 61 2.85 9.65 -9.74
N GLU A 62 3.49 9.27 -8.64
CA GLU A 62 4.03 7.91 -8.48
C GLU A 62 2.88 6.92 -8.23
N LEU A 63 2.94 5.79 -8.89
CA LEU A 63 1.93 4.73 -8.80
C LEU A 63 2.50 3.56 -7.99
N GLY A 64 1.73 3.06 -7.03
CA GLY A 64 2.18 1.95 -6.20
C GLY A 64 1.15 0.83 -6.08
N THR A 65 1.62 -0.37 -5.79
CA THR A 65 0.77 -1.50 -5.40
C THR A 65 0.78 -1.70 -3.88
N ALA A 66 -0.39 -2.00 -3.27
CA ALA A 66 -0.52 -2.09 -1.81
C ALA A 66 -1.39 -3.29 -1.37
N VAL A 67 -1.00 -4.54 -1.59
CA VAL A 67 0.21 -5.06 -2.23
C VAL A 67 -0.12 -6.25 -3.13
N VAL A 68 0.78 -6.63 -4.06
CA VAL A 68 0.65 -7.86 -4.88
C VAL A 68 1.00 -9.09 -4.04
N PRO A 69 0.14 -10.13 -3.97
CA PRO A 69 0.44 -11.39 -3.30
C PRO A 69 1.58 -12.17 -3.99
N LEU A 70 2.59 -12.57 -3.21
CA LEU A 70 3.77 -13.27 -3.73
C LEU A 70 3.45 -14.69 -4.21
N GLN A 71 2.60 -15.42 -3.49
CA GLN A 71 2.33 -16.83 -3.77
C GLN A 71 1.54 -17.08 -5.05
N ALA A 72 0.82 -16.05 -5.56
CA ALA A 72 -0.05 -16.20 -6.72
C ALA A 72 0.71 -16.33 -8.06
N GLN A 73 2.02 -16.01 -8.08
CA GLN A 73 2.81 -16.09 -9.32
C GLN A 73 4.29 -16.24 -9.03
N HIS A 74 5.01 -16.77 -10.02
CA HIS A 74 6.46 -16.92 -9.97
C HIS A 74 7.17 -15.54 -9.97
N PRO A 75 8.27 -15.33 -9.22
CA PRO A 75 8.94 -14.02 -9.12
C PRO A 75 9.40 -13.45 -10.47
N ILE A 76 9.79 -14.29 -11.43
CA ILE A 76 10.12 -13.82 -12.80
C ILE A 76 8.88 -13.32 -13.55
N ALA A 77 7.72 -13.95 -13.36
CA ALA A 77 6.48 -13.49 -13.98
C ALA A 77 6.09 -12.13 -13.43
N LEU A 78 6.15 -11.95 -12.09
CA LEU A 78 5.91 -10.67 -11.44
C LEU A 78 6.93 -9.61 -11.87
N ALA A 79 8.22 -9.94 -11.91
CA ALA A 79 9.27 -9.01 -12.36
C ALA A 79 8.99 -8.50 -13.78
N ARG A 80 8.65 -9.39 -14.72
CA ARG A 80 8.30 -9.00 -16.10
C ARG A 80 7.10 -8.07 -16.14
N GLN A 81 6.05 -8.39 -15.41
CA GLN A 81 4.83 -7.58 -15.35
C GLN A 81 5.13 -6.22 -14.73
N ALA A 82 5.83 -6.18 -13.60
CA ALA A 82 6.17 -4.95 -12.90
C ALA A 82 7.11 -4.04 -13.72
N LEU A 83 8.15 -4.59 -14.35
CA LEU A 83 9.06 -3.84 -15.23
C LEU A 83 8.33 -3.29 -16.46
N SER A 84 7.40 -4.07 -17.04
CA SER A 84 6.55 -3.59 -18.15
C SER A 84 5.65 -2.43 -17.70
N THR A 85 5.01 -2.56 -16.53
CA THR A 85 4.21 -1.49 -15.94
C THR A 85 5.06 -0.26 -15.60
N HIS A 86 6.28 -0.46 -15.08
CA HIS A 86 7.22 0.63 -14.79
C HIS A 86 7.61 1.40 -16.05
N ALA A 87 7.88 0.69 -17.15
CA ALA A 87 8.16 1.30 -18.45
C ALA A 87 6.96 2.10 -18.98
N VAL A 88 5.74 1.53 -18.94
CA VAL A 88 4.49 2.24 -19.31
C VAL A 88 4.27 3.47 -18.44
N ALA A 89 4.63 3.39 -17.16
CA ALA A 89 4.55 4.52 -16.23
C ALA A 89 5.68 5.54 -16.37
N GLY A 90 6.61 5.37 -17.32
CA GLY A 90 7.75 6.26 -17.46
C GLY A 90 8.65 6.30 -16.21
N GLY A 91 8.85 5.16 -15.56
CA GLY A 91 9.69 5.05 -14.36
C GLY A 91 9.01 5.40 -13.04
N ARG A 92 7.69 5.52 -13.00
CA ARG A 92 6.92 5.99 -11.82
C ARG A 92 6.24 4.87 -11.00
N LEU A 93 6.58 3.59 -11.22
CA LEU A 93 6.04 2.50 -10.41
C LEU A 93 6.87 2.26 -9.15
N ALA A 94 6.22 2.15 -8.00
CA ALA A 94 6.72 1.55 -6.77
C ALA A 94 6.00 0.21 -6.53
N LEU A 95 6.74 -0.89 -6.55
CA LEU A 95 6.16 -2.23 -6.44
C LEU A 95 6.04 -2.66 -4.98
N GLY A 96 4.83 -2.63 -4.44
CA GLY A 96 4.53 -3.21 -3.13
C GLY A 96 4.09 -4.68 -3.27
N VAL A 97 4.74 -5.57 -2.53
CA VAL A 97 4.48 -7.02 -2.52
C VAL A 97 4.26 -7.52 -1.09
N GLY A 98 3.70 -8.70 -0.93
CA GLY A 98 3.54 -9.29 0.41
C GLY A 98 3.00 -10.71 0.43
N PRO A 99 3.07 -11.37 1.61
CA PRO A 99 2.63 -12.76 1.75
C PRO A 99 1.10 -12.93 1.71
N SER A 100 0.33 -11.84 1.63
CA SER A 100 -1.14 -11.87 1.69
C SER A 100 -1.67 -12.50 2.99
N HIS A 101 -2.94 -12.88 3.01
CA HIS A 101 -3.56 -13.56 4.14
C HIS A 101 -3.62 -15.06 3.92
N HIS A 102 -3.43 -15.85 4.99
CA HIS A 102 -3.42 -17.31 4.91
C HIS A 102 -4.71 -17.87 4.28
N TRP A 103 -5.87 -17.27 4.57
CA TRP A 103 -7.15 -17.71 4.03
C TRP A 103 -7.29 -17.41 2.52
N ILE A 104 -6.70 -16.30 2.03
CA ILE A 104 -6.67 -16.02 0.58
C ILE A 104 -5.79 -17.06 -0.11
N ILE A 105 -4.58 -17.25 0.38
CA ILE A 105 -3.60 -18.12 -0.29
C ILE A 105 -4.00 -19.58 -0.18
N ARG A 106 -4.37 -20.06 1.01
CA ARG A 106 -4.68 -21.47 1.25
C ARG A 106 -6.11 -21.82 0.85
N ASP A 107 -7.10 -21.05 1.34
CA ASP A 107 -8.49 -21.46 1.28
C ASP A 107 -9.18 -21.02 -0.03
N MET A 108 -8.76 -19.87 -0.62
CA MET A 108 -9.30 -19.43 -1.91
C MET A 108 -8.45 -19.90 -3.11
N LEU A 109 -7.11 -19.87 -3.01
CA LEU A 109 -6.24 -20.20 -4.14
C LEU A 109 -5.68 -21.63 -4.09
N GLY A 110 -5.85 -22.37 -2.98
CA GLY A 110 -5.35 -23.74 -2.84
C GLY A 110 -3.80 -23.84 -2.81
N LEU A 111 -3.12 -22.74 -2.47
CA LEU A 111 -1.65 -22.67 -2.46
C LEU A 111 -1.09 -22.85 -1.04
N SER A 112 0.18 -23.23 -0.93
CA SER A 112 0.86 -23.33 0.35
C SER A 112 1.04 -21.95 1.00
N TYR A 113 0.83 -21.90 2.32
CA TYR A 113 1.15 -20.75 3.17
C TYR A 113 2.13 -21.15 4.28
N GLU A 114 2.95 -22.14 4.02
CA GLU A 114 3.99 -22.58 4.96
C GLU A 114 5.19 -21.64 4.94
N LYS A 115 5.71 -21.34 6.14
CA LYS A 115 6.90 -20.50 6.33
C LYS A 115 6.89 -19.20 5.48
N PRO A 116 5.81 -18.38 5.54
CA PRO A 116 5.63 -17.24 4.63
C PRO A 116 6.78 -16.22 4.69
N ALA A 117 7.47 -16.08 5.80
CA ALA A 117 8.63 -15.19 5.92
C ALA A 117 9.86 -15.74 5.15
N ALA A 118 10.16 -17.03 5.26
CA ALA A 118 11.25 -17.65 4.49
C ALA A 118 10.94 -17.57 2.99
N TYR A 119 9.73 -17.94 2.59
CA TYR A 119 9.29 -17.82 1.20
C TYR A 119 9.40 -16.38 0.67
N THR A 120 9.02 -15.38 1.49
CA THR A 120 9.17 -13.96 1.10
C THR A 120 10.63 -13.59 0.90
N ARG A 121 11.54 -14.05 1.76
CA ARG A 121 12.99 -13.82 1.63
C ARG A 121 13.51 -14.39 0.30
N ASP A 122 13.21 -15.64 0.02
CA ASP A 122 13.64 -16.33 -1.19
C ASP A 122 13.07 -15.67 -2.45
N TYR A 123 11.80 -15.28 -2.40
CA TYR A 123 11.13 -14.55 -3.48
C TYR A 123 11.80 -13.22 -3.79
N LEU A 124 12.12 -12.43 -2.75
CA LEU A 124 12.78 -11.13 -2.90
C LEU A 124 14.18 -11.26 -3.48
N GLN A 125 14.93 -12.32 -3.17
CA GLN A 125 16.24 -12.55 -3.80
C GLN A 125 16.12 -12.67 -5.31
N VAL A 126 15.16 -13.44 -5.80
CA VAL A 126 14.91 -13.58 -7.25
C VAL A 126 14.36 -12.27 -7.84
N LEU A 127 13.41 -11.62 -7.16
CA LEU A 127 12.80 -10.38 -7.63
C LEU A 127 13.84 -9.26 -7.74
N ASN A 128 14.69 -9.08 -6.73
CA ASN A 128 15.75 -8.07 -6.73
C ASN A 128 16.79 -8.33 -7.82
N ALA A 129 17.18 -9.59 -8.04
CA ALA A 129 18.06 -9.96 -9.14
C ALA A 129 17.42 -9.62 -10.49
N ALA A 130 16.11 -9.85 -10.64
CA ALA A 130 15.36 -9.56 -11.85
C ALA A 130 15.18 -8.05 -12.13
N THR A 131 15.01 -7.25 -11.08
CA THR A 131 14.77 -5.80 -11.20
C THR A 131 16.06 -4.98 -11.16
N GLY A 132 17.18 -5.59 -10.78
CA GLY A 132 18.49 -4.94 -10.64
C GLY A 132 19.22 -4.59 -11.95
N GLY A 133 18.61 -4.90 -13.11
CA GLY A 133 19.13 -4.46 -14.43
C GLY A 133 20.32 -5.24 -14.97
N SER A 134 20.68 -6.39 -14.39
CA SER A 134 21.83 -7.23 -14.85
C SER A 134 21.59 -7.93 -16.19
N GLY A 135 20.38 -7.92 -16.72
CA GLY A 135 19.99 -8.63 -17.95
C GLY A 135 19.83 -10.16 -17.80
N SER A 136 20.12 -10.70 -16.63
CA SER A 136 19.92 -12.11 -16.31
C SER A 136 19.68 -12.33 -14.82
N VAL A 137 18.97 -13.40 -14.49
CA VAL A 137 18.74 -13.86 -13.13
C VAL A 137 19.36 -15.23 -12.96
N ASP A 138 20.23 -15.37 -11.97
CA ASP A 138 20.88 -16.62 -11.61
C ASP A 138 20.83 -16.75 -10.08
N VAL A 139 19.80 -17.45 -9.57
CA VAL A 139 19.51 -17.55 -8.13
C VAL A 139 19.10 -18.98 -7.80
N GLU A 140 19.75 -19.58 -6.82
CA GLU A 140 19.36 -20.83 -6.17
C GLU A 140 19.13 -20.56 -4.68
N ASN A 141 17.94 -20.95 -4.17
CA ASN A 141 17.60 -20.92 -2.75
C ASN A 141 16.58 -22.03 -2.44
N ASP A 142 16.06 -22.09 -1.21
CA ASP A 142 15.17 -23.18 -0.79
C ASP A 142 13.86 -23.25 -1.58
N SER A 143 13.38 -22.12 -2.10
CA SER A 143 12.09 -22.02 -2.80
C SER A 143 12.22 -21.94 -4.33
N PHE A 144 13.36 -21.49 -4.86
CA PHE A 144 13.52 -21.20 -6.28
C PHE A 144 14.88 -21.61 -6.83
N THR A 145 14.89 -22.20 -8.02
CA THR A 145 16.06 -22.37 -8.88
C THR A 145 15.77 -21.65 -10.19
N VAL A 146 16.43 -20.53 -10.43
CA VAL A 146 16.13 -19.63 -11.56
C VAL A 146 17.40 -19.31 -12.32
N HIS A 147 17.45 -19.70 -13.59
CA HIS A 147 18.47 -19.35 -14.57
C HIS A 147 17.75 -18.74 -15.78
N ASN A 148 17.53 -17.42 -15.78
CA ASN A 148 16.66 -16.77 -16.75
C ASN A 148 17.29 -15.51 -17.33
N PRO A 149 17.50 -15.40 -18.66
CA PRO A 149 17.81 -14.13 -19.28
C PRO A 149 16.58 -13.23 -19.22
N LEU A 150 16.75 -12.00 -18.75
CA LEU A 150 15.69 -11.00 -18.65
C LEU A 150 16.15 -9.70 -19.29
N ALA A 151 15.76 -9.50 -20.54
CA ALA A 151 16.20 -8.34 -21.35
C ALA A 151 15.41 -7.07 -21.06
N ILE A 152 14.36 -7.13 -20.22
CA ILE A 152 13.59 -5.95 -19.85
C ILE A 152 14.38 -5.21 -18.77
N GLY A 153 14.96 -4.05 -19.14
CA GLY A 153 15.58 -3.10 -18.22
C GLY A 153 14.62 -2.00 -17.80
N ALA A 154 14.96 -1.33 -16.72
CA ALA A 154 14.34 -0.08 -16.33
C ALA A 154 15.40 1.03 -16.45
N ASP A 155 15.06 2.14 -17.09
CA ASP A 155 15.95 3.31 -17.19
C ASP A 155 16.14 3.98 -15.83
N THR A 156 15.21 3.74 -14.90
CA THR A 156 15.25 4.22 -13.53
C THR A 156 15.00 3.07 -12.55
N PRO A 157 15.62 3.08 -11.35
CA PRO A 157 15.35 2.07 -10.33
C PRO A 157 13.86 2.03 -9.97
N MET A 158 13.29 0.83 -9.91
CA MET A 158 11.92 0.58 -9.45
C MET A 158 11.96 0.21 -7.96
N PRO A 159 11.43 1.03 -7.04
CA PRO A 159 11.38 0.67 -5.64
C PRO A 159 10.55 -0.59 -5.39
N VAL A 160 11.08 -1.52 -4.59
CA VAL A 160 10.36 -2.71 -4.11
C VAL A 160 10.08 -2.56 -2.63
N LEU A 161 8.80 -2.61 -2.26
CA LEU A 161 8.33 -2.48 -0.88
C LEU A 161 7.65 -3.78 -0.43
N VAL A 162 7.75 -4.11 0.85
CA VAL A 162 7.18 -5.36 1.39
C VAL A 162 6.16 -5.07 2.48
N ALA A 163 4.99 -5.67 2.43
CA ALA A 163 4.05 -5.63 3.55
C ALA A 163 4.65 -6.39 4.75
N ALA A 164 5.02 -5.66 5.81
CA ALA A 164 5.71 -6.20 6.96
C ALA A 164 5.15 -5.62 8.26
N LEU A 165 4.64 -6.48 9.15
CA LEU A 165 4.05 -6.09 10.43
C LEU A 165 4.84 -6.66 11.62
N GLY A 166 5.26 -7.91 11.52
CA GLY A 166 5.99 -8.62 12.56
C GLY A 166 7.51 -8.45 12.46
N PRO A 167 8.27 -8.68 13.56
CA PRO A 167 9.69 -8.40 13.61
C PRO A 167 10.52 -9.14 12.54
N VAL A 168 10.18 -10.37 12.20
CA VAL A 168 10.88 -11.14 11.15
C VAL A 168 10.65 -10.54 9.78
N MET A 169 9.42 -10.17 9.46
CA MET A 169 9.10 -9.53 8.17
C MET A 169 9.71 -8.13 8.07
N LEU A 170 9.74 -7.36 9.15
CA LEU A 170 10.39 -6.04 9.21
C LEU A 170 11.92 -6.15 9.00
N GLN A 171 12.52 -7.19 9.53
CA GLN A 171 13.93 -7.48 9.27
C GLN A 171 14.17 -7.79 7.80
N ILE A 172 13.36 -8.68 7.20
CA ILE A 172 13.45 -9.01 5.76
C ILE A 172 13.23 -7.75 4.90
N ALA A 173 12.23 -6.93 5.22
CA ALA A 173 11.96 -5.70 4.49
C ALA A 173 13.14 -4.72 4.56
N GLY A 174 13.77 -4.53 5.72
CA GLY A 174 14.95 -3.68 5.85
C GLY A 174 16.18 -4.23 5.11
N GLU A 175 16.40 -5.55 5.16
CA GLU A 175 17.54 -6.20 4.52
C GLU A 175 17.43 -6.26 2.99
N LEU A 176 16.25 -6.47 2.44
CA LEU A 176 16.05 -6.86 1.04
C LEU A 176 15.11 -5.95 0.24
N ALA A 177 14.41 -5.00 0.86
CA ALA A 177 13.46 -4.12 0.19
C ALA A 177 13.76 -2.64 0.44
N ASP A 178 13.14 -1.74 -0.35
CA ASP A 178 13.31 -0.29 -0.20
C ASP A 178 12.39 0.30 0.86
N GLY A 179 11.59 -0.55 1.52
CA GLY A 179 10.69 -0.13 2.58
C GLY A 179 9.53 -1.08 2.81
N THR A 180 8.50 -0.57 3.49
CA THR A 180 7.30 -1.33 3.84
C THR A 180 6.02 -0.61 3.43
N VAL A 181 4.97 -1.38 3.14
CA VAL A 181 3.59 -0.89 2.96
C VAL A 181 2.74 -1.44 4.09
N LEU A 182 2.09 -0.54 4.81
CA LEU A 182 1.33 -0.82 6.02
C LEU A 182 -0.17 -0.55 5.80
N TRP A 183 -0.97 -1.40 6.42
CA TRP A 183 -2.38 -1.19 6.65
C TRP A 183 -2.69 -1.54 8.09
N MET A 184 -3.65 -0.89 8.73
CA MET A 184 -4.04 -1.17 10.12
C MET A 184 -2.96 -0.87 11.19
N ALA A 185 -2.08 0.07 10.95
CA ALA A 185 -1.10 0.55 11.92
C ALA A 185 -1.42 1.98 12.31
N ASP A 186 -1.49 2.26 13.61
CA ASP A 186 -1.56 3.62 14.12
C ASP A 186 -0.16 4.22 14.37
N GLU A 187 -0.11 5.47 14.77
CA GLU A 187 1.10 6.25 14.97
C GLU A 187 2.03 5.60 16.01
N ARG A 188 1.45 5.07 17.10
CA ARG A 188 2.23 4.43 18.15
C ARG A 188 2.82 3.11 17.69
N ALA A 189 2.04 2.25 17.07
CA ALA A 189 2.54 0.98 16.53
C ALA A 189 3.64 1.22 15.50
N ILE A 190 3.54 2.27 14.68
CA ILE A 190 4.59 2.64 13.72
C ILE A 190 5.82 3.18 14.44
N GLY A 191 5.67 4.16 15.32
CA GLY A 191 6.79 4.84 16.00
C GLY A 191 7.57 3.92 16.96
N ASP A 192 6.87 3.08 17.73
CA ASP A 192 7.48 2.26 18.76
C ASP A 192 7.94 0.88 18.27
N HIS A 193 7.33 0.37 17.19
CA HIS A 193 7.61 -0.99 16.74
C HIS A 193 8.13 -1.09 15.31
N ILE A 194 7.46 -0.46 14.32
CA ILE A 194 7.74 -0.67 12.91
C ILE A 194 8.97 0.13 12.47
N ALA A 195 8.93 1.46 12.62
CA ALA A 195 9.98 2.34 12.14
C ALA A 195 11.37 2.03 12.76
N PRO A 196 11.51 1.81 14.07
CA PRO A 196 12.82 1.48 14.64
C PRO A 196 13.40 0.16 14.13
N LYS A 197 12.53 -0.87 13.93
CA LYS A 197 13.00 -2.20 13.52
C LYS A 197 13.42 -2.24 12.06
N ILE A 198 12.62 -1.69 11.16
CA ILE A 198 12.95 -1.70 9.73
C ILE A 198 14.16 -0.80 9.45
N THR A 199 14.25 0.36 10.12
CA THR A 199 15.40 1.28 9.98
C THR A 199 16.69 0.63 10.47
N LYS A 200 16.64 -0.04 11.63
CA LYS A 200 17.80 -0.78 12.12
C LYS A 200 18.23 -1.88 11.16
N ALA A 201 17.28 -2.69 10.68
CA ALA A 201 17.58 -3.79 9.74
C ALA A 201 18.19 -3.27 8.43
N ALA A 202 17.70 -2.15 7.89
CA ALA A 202 18.27 -1.52 6.71
C ALA A 202 19.70 -1.01 6.96
N ALA A 203 19.92 -0.33 8.10
CA ALA A 203 21.24 0.17 8.49
C ALA A 203 22.24 -0.98 8.70
N ASP A 204 21.86 -2.05 9.39
CA ASP A 204 22.69 -3.25 9.61
C ASP A 204 23.08 -3.93 8.27
N ALA A 205 22.21 -3.84 7.27
CA ALA A 205 22.45 -4.35 5.91
C ALA A 205 23.17 -3.35 4.97
N GLY A 206 23.54 -2.16 5.47
CA GLY A 206 24.19 -1.12 4.67
C GLY A 206 23.29 -0.48 3.61
N ARG A 207 21.96 -0.54 3.81
CA ARG A 207 20.96 0.02 2.89
C ARG A 207 20.54 1.44 3.31
N PRO A 208 20.03 2.24 2.37
CA PRO A 208 19.43 3.54 2.67
C PRO A 208 18.28 3.45 3.68
N ALA A 209 17.90 4.58 4.26
CA ALA A 209 16.72 4.68 5.11
C ALA A 209 15.46 4.17 4.37
N PRO A 210 14.69 3.25 4.96
CA PRO A 210 13.56 2.62 4.28
C PRO A 210 12.38 3.58 4.16
N ARG A 211 11.61 3.42 3.09
CA ARG A 211 10.29 4.06 2.97
C ARG A 211 9.29 3.35 3.89
N ILE A 212 8.44 4.12 4.54
CA ILE A 212 7.32 3.62 5.35
C ILE A 212 6.03 4.22 4.80
N VAL A 213 5.32 3.41 4.03
CA VAL A 213 4.03 3.78 3.43
C VAL A 213 2.91 3.32 4.35
N ALA A 214 2.10 4.24 4.88
CA ALA A 214 0.98 3.92 5.74
C ALA A 214 -0.36 4.24 5.07
N GLY A 215 -1.27 3.27 5.01
CA GLY A 215 -2.63 3.45 4.55
C GLY A 215 -3.58 3.73 5.71
N ILE A 216 -4.38 4.80 5.62
CA ILE A 216 -5.38 5.14 6.63
C ILE A 216 -6.72 5.52 5.99
N PRO A 217 -7.86 5.17 6.61
CA PRO A 217 -9.14 5.75 6.24
C PRO A 217 -9.23 7.20 6.72
N VAL A 218 -9.83 8.07 5.89
CA VAL A 218 -10.03 9.49 6.21
C VAL A 218 -11.48 9.87 5.93
N CYS A 219 -12.14 10.51 6.90
CA CYS A 219 -13.51 10.97 6.81
C CYS A 219 -13.63 12.41 7.28
N LEU A 220 -13.85 13.34 6.34
CA LEU A 220 -14.22 14.72 6.70
C LEU A 220 -15.67 14.75 7.19
N CYS A 221 -15.89 15.12 8.43
CA CYS A 221 -17.20 15.18 9.06
C CYS A 221 -17.24 16.24 10.16
N ALA A 222 -18.45 16.60 10.60
CA ALA A 222 -18.63 17.46 11.76
C ALA A 222 -18.24 16.72 13.06
N SER A 223 -17.85 17.46 14.10
CA SER A 223 -17.43 16.89 15.39
C SER A 223 -18.48 15.95 16.01
N GLY A 224 -19.78 16.20 15.81
CA GLY A 224 -20.85 15.31 16.25
C GLY A 224 -21.02 14.02 15.45
N GLN A 225 -20.29 13.85 14.34
CA GLN A 225 -20.37 12.69 13.45
C GLN A 225 -19.12 11.78 13.52
N VAL A 226 -18.17 12.11 14.36
CA VAL A 226 -16.90 11.34 14.47
C VAL A 226 -17.15 9.88 14.84
N ASP A 227 -18.02 9.62 15.79
CA ASP A 227 -18.36 8.25 16.22
C ASP A 227 -19.06 7.48 15.09
N GLU A 228 -19.98 8.11 14.37
CA GLU A 228 -20.63 7.53 13.17
C GLU A 228 -19.60 7.19 12.09
N ALA A 229 -18.63 8.08 11.84
CA ALA A 229 -17.55 7.84 10.88
C ALA A 229 -16.67 6.64 11.28
N LYS A 230 -16.34 6.50 12.56
CA LYS A 230 -15.60 5.37 13.11
C LYS A 230 -16.39 4.06 13.02
N GLU A 231 -17.66 4.07 13.39
CA GLU A 231 -18.54 2.89 13.24
C GLU A 231 -18.68 2.48 11.77
N ARG A 232 -18.75 3.46 10.86
CA ARG A 232 -18.77 3.20 9.42
C ARG A 232 -17.46 2.59 8.94
N ALA A 233 -16.31 3.07 9.42
CA ALA A 233 -15.01 2.48 9.13
C ALA A 233 -14.96 1.01 9.57
N ASN A 234 -15.39 0.71 10.79
CA ASN A 234 -15.49 -0.66 11.30
C ASN A 234 -16.39 -1.54 10.41
N ARG A 235 -17.56 -1.05 10.03
CA ARG A 235 -18.51 -1.81 9.20
C ARG A 235 -17.97 -2.10 7.79
N ILE A 236 -17.26 -1.15 7.17
CA ILE A 236 -16.78 -1.29 5.78
C ILE A 236 -15.43 -2.01 5.71
N LEU A 237 -14.56 -1.82 6.70
CA LEU A 237 -13.18 -2.25 6.68
C LEU A 237 -12.88 -3.37 7.68
N GLY A 238 -13.66 -3.52 8.73
CA GLY A 238 -13.41 -4.46 9.84
C GLY A 238 -13.60 -5.93 9.46
N GLU A 239 -14.48 -6.25 8.53
CA GLU A 239 -14.74 -7.66 8.13
C GLU A 239 -13.55 -8.32 7.40
N ALA A 240 -12.73 -7.52 6.71
CA ALA A 240 -11.60 -8.06 5.95
C ALA A 240 -10.40 -8.43 6.84
N GLU A 241 -10.44 -8.19 8.17
CA GLU A 241 -9.22 -7.90 8.90
C GLU A 241 -9.03 -8.63 10.21
N VAL A 242 -9.85 -9.64 10.47
CA VAL A 242 -9.64 -10.53 11.63
C VAL A 242 -8.45 -11.48 11.35
N SER A 243 -7.32 -10.89 10.91
CA SER A 243 -6.05 -11.61 10.83
C SER A 243 -5.33 -11.49 12.17
N PRO A 244 -4.80 -12.60 12.73
CA PRO A 244 -3.99 -12.55 13.96
C PRO A 244 -2.79 -11.61 13.87
N ASN A 245 -2.31 -11.31 12.66
CA ASN A 245 -1.20 -10.36 12.45
C ASN A 245 -1.65 -8.91 12.69
N TYR A 246 -2.85 -8.55 12.21
CA TYR A 246 -3.41 -7.22 12.45
C TYR A 246 -3.82 -7.04 13.91
N GLN A 247 -4.42 -8.06 14.54
CA GLN A 247 -4.74 -7.97 15.96
C GLN A 247 -3.48 -7.71 16.80
N ARG A 248 -2.39 -8.45 16.56
CA ARG A 248 -1.10 -8.21 17.23
C ARG A 248 -0.52 -6.82 16.96
N LEU A 249 -0.88 -6.19 15.85
CA LEU A 249 -0.46 -4.83 15.54
C LEU A 249 -1.30 -3.80 16.30
N LEU A 250 -2.63 -3.96 16.32
CA LEU A 250 -3.53 -3.14 17.15
C LEU A 250 -3.13 -3.21 18.64
N ASP A 251 -2.80 -4.40 19.16
CA ASP A 251 -2.34 -4.60 20.54
C ASP A 251 -1.03 -3.82 20.88
N ARG A 252 -0.30 -3.33 19.87
CA ARG A 252 0.92 -2.53 20.03
C ARG A 252 0.66 -1.02 19.94
N GLY A 253 -0.49 -0.65 19.41
CA GLY A 253 -0.93 0.72 19.22
C GLY A 253 -1.88 1.21 20.31
N ASP A 254 -2.52 2.32 20.04
CA ASP A 254 -3.60 2.88 20.84
C ASP A 254 -4.98 2.61 20.24
N ALA A 255 -5.02 2.22 18.96
CA ALA A 255 -6.26 1.88 18.27
C ALA A 255 -6.80 0.52 18.73
N ARG A 256 -8.08 0.47 19.13
CA ARG A 256 -8.78 -0.74 19.56
C ARG A 256 -9.37 -1.51 18.39
N ASP A 257 -9.68 -0.81 17.33
CA ASP A 257 -10.31 -1.34 16.12
C ASP A 257 -10.00 -0.45 14.90
N VAL A 258 -10.55 -0.81 13.73
CA VAL A 258 -10.37 -0.06 12.48
C VAL A 258 -10.96 1.35 12.53
N GLY A 259 -12.02 1.53 13.31
CA GLY A 259 -12.65 2.84 13.51
C GLY A 259 -11.69 3.83 14.15
N ASP A 260 -10.92 3.39 15.15
CA ASP A 260 -9.93 4.23 15.81
C ASP A 260 -8.75 4.60 14.88
N LEU A 261 -8.51 3.83 13.82
CA LEU A 261 -7.53 4.16 12.78
C LEU A 261 -8.04 5.23 11.81
N CYS A 262 -9.36 5.47 11.75
CA CYS A 262 -9.92 6.48 10.86
C CYS A 262 -9.58 7.90 11.34
N ALA A 263 -8.94 8.68 10.49
CA ALA A 263 -8.80 10.11 10.68
C ALA A 263 -10.13 10.79 10.36
N ALA A 264 -11.01 10.87 11.37
CA ALA A 264 -12.35 11.43 11.28
C ALA A 264 -12.44 12.77 12.01
N GLY A 265 -13.11 13.75 11.40
CA GLY A 265 -13.34 15.07 11.98
C GLY A 265 -13.28 16.19 10.95
N ASP A 266 -13.04 17.40 11.43
CA ASP A 266 -12.80 18.58 10.60
C ASP A 266 -11.36 18.62 10.02
N GLU A 267 -11.05 19.66 9.28
CA GLU A 267 -9.75 19.84 8.62
C GLU A 267 -8.59 19.86 9.63
N GLU A 268 -8.77 20.52 10.76
CA GLU A 268 -7.74 20.66 11.80
C GLU A 268 -7.44 19.30 12.46
N GLN A 269 -8.48 18.54 12.77
CA GLN A 269 -8.37 17.20 13.36
C GLN A 269 -7.70 16.21 12.40
N ILE A 270 -8.08 16.24 11.11
CA ILE A 270 -7.43 15.41 10.08
C ILE A 270 -5.97 15.80 9.92
N LEU A 271 -5.65 17.10 9.84
CA LEU A 271 -4.26 17.57 9.71
C LEU A 271 -3.42 17.16 10.91
N ALA A 272 -3.94 17.33 12.12
CA ALA A 272 -3.25 16.90 13.34
C ALA A 272 -2.92 15.42 13.32
N ARG A 273 -3.87 14.57 12.87
CA ARG A 273 -3.65 13.14 12.71
C ARG A 273 -2.59 12.82 11.66
N MET A 274 -2.63 13.47 10.49
CA MET A 274 -1.62 13.30 9.44
C MET A 274 -0.22 13.69 9.91
N ARG A 275 -0.09 14.76 10.72
CA ARG A 275 1.18 15.15 11.36
C ARG A 275 1.67 14.09 12.33
N GLY A 276 0.81 13.49 13.14
CA GLY A 276 1.15 12.39 14.03
C GLY A 276 1.76 11.19 13.28
N PHE A 277 1.22 10.85 12.10
CA PHE A 277 1.83 9.83 11.23
C PHE A 277 3.22 10.26 10.73
N ALA A 278 3.41 11.51 10.33
CA ALA A 278 4.75 12.01 9.94
C ALA A 278 5.75 11.91 11.09
N ASP A 279 5.34 12.32 12.29
CA ASP A 279 6.17 12.28 13.52
C ASP A 279 6.53 10.84 13.93
N SER A 280 5.68 9.86 13.60
CA SER A 280 5.94 8.43 13.85
C SER A 280 6.94 7.78 12.87
N GLY A 281 7.39 8.53 11.85
CA GLY A 281 8.36 8.07 10.85
C GLY A 281 7.74 7.61 9.52
N VAL A 282 6.46 7.87 9.28
CA VAL A 282 5.83 7.64 7.97
C VAL A 282 6.42 8.57 6.93
N THR A 283 6.88 8.01 5.82
CA THR A 283 7.41 8.76 4.69
C THR A 283 6.35 9.09 3.64
N ASP A 284 5.37 8.22 3.52
CA ASP A 284 4.29 8.28 2.54
C ASP A 284 2.95 7.91 3.21
N LEU A 285 1.99 8.82 3.22
CA LEU A 285 0.66 8.57 3.73
C LEU A 285 -0.31 8.33 2.57
N SER A 286 -0.93 7.15 2.52
CA SER A 286 -1.94 6.77 1.53
C SER A 286 -3.33 6.87 2.13
N VAL A 287 -4.08 7.93 1.80
CA VAL A 287 -5.42 8.13 2.35
C VAL A 287 -6.48 7.33 1.59
N ARG A 288 -7.28 6.57 2.31
CA ARG A 288 -8.50 5.95 1.79
C ARG A 288 -9.70 6.82 2.13
N LEU A 289 -10.28 7.47 1.12
CA LEU A 289 -11.45 8.33 1.32
C LEU A 289 -12.66 7.52 1.78
N LEU A 290 -13.19 7.85 2.94
CA LEU A 290 -14.37 7.23 3.54
C LEU A 290 -15.49 8.27 3.62
N PRO A 291 -16.37 8.36 2.60
CA PRO A 291 -17.46 9.34 2.64
C PRO A 291 -18.53 8.97 3.67
N ILE A 292 -19.19 9.98 4.24
CA ILE A 292 -20.30 9.86 5.19
C ILE A 292 -21.57 10.44 4.60
N GLY A 293 -22.71 9.85 4.91
CA GLY A 293 -24.05 10.27 4.45
C GLY A 293 -25.02 9.10 4.37
N ASP A 294 -26.32 9.42 4.38
CA ASP A 294 -27.42 8.46 4.42
C ASP A 294 -27.87 8.00 3.02
N ASN A 295 -27.53 8.76 2.00
CA ASN A 295 -27.90 8.48 0.63
C ASN A 295 -26.73 8.73 -0.35
N ARG A 296 -26.93 8.32 -1.62
CA ARG A 296 -25.89 8.40 -2.65
C ARG A 296 -25.40 9.82 -2.89
N ASP A 297 -26.30 10.81 -2.90
CA ASP A 297 -25.94 12.20 -3.23
C ASP A 297 -25.10 12.80 -2.10
N GLU A 298 -25.43 12.51 -0.85
CA GLU A 298 -24.65 12.90 0.32
C GLU A 298 -23.26 12.25 0.32
N LEU A 299 -23.17 10.94 0.02
CA LEU A 299 -21.88 10.24 -0.09
C LEU A 299 -21.00 10.84 -1.18
N VAL A 300 -21.57 11.19 -2.33
CA VAL A 300 -20.85 11.85 -3.43
C VAL A 300 -20.37 13.24 -3.01
N ALA A 301 -21.23 14.02 -2.37
CA ALA A 301 -20.89 15.35 -1.86
C ALA A 301 -19.81 15.29 -0.76
N SER A 302 -19.92 14.34 0.17
CA SER A 302 -18.91 14.09 1.21
C SER A 302 -17.56 13.70 0.59
N LYS A 303 -17.52 12.75 -0.37
CA LYS A 303 -16.30 12.38 -1.07
C LYS A 303 -15.63 13.58 -1.76
N ARG A 304 -16.42 14.43 -2.41
CA ARG A 304 -15.90 15.63 -3.08
C ARG A 304 -15.24 16.59 -2.08
N ARG A 305 -15.93 16.92 -0.99
CA ARG A 305 -15.37 17.82 0.06
C ARG A 305 -14.10 17.24 0.67
N THR A 306 -14.09 15.92 0.98
CA THR A 306 -12.90 15.26 1.52
C THR A 306 -11.73 15.34 0.53
N ARG A 307 -11.98 15.21 -0.77
CA ARG A 307 -10.95 15.37 -1.82
C ARG A 307 -10.33 16.78 -1.82
N GLU A 308 -11.17 17.81 -1.73
CA GLU A 308 -10.74 19.20 -1.69
C GLU A 308 -9.85 19.46 -0.47
N VAL A 309 -10.26 18.98 0.69
CA VAL A 309 -9.49 19.10 1.94
C VAL A 309 -8.17 18.35 1.88
N ILE A 310 -8.16 17.09 1.42
CA ILE A 310 -6.91 16.31 1.31
C ILE A 310 -5.93 16.97 0.36
N ALA A 311 -6.39 17.56 -0.75
CA ALA A 311 -5.54 18.30 -1.67
C ALA A 311 -4.88 19.52 -1.00
N SER A 312 -5.64 20.27 -0.18
CA SER A 312 -5.13 21.40 0.61
C SER A 312 -4.11 20.94 1.66
N LEU A 313 -4.46 19.94 2.47
CA LEU A 313 -3.62 19.44 3.55
C LEU A 313 -2.31 18.78 3.02
N ALA A 314 -2.36 18.14 1.86
CA ALA A 314 -1.16 17.59 1.23
C ALA A 314 -0.13 18.67 0.90
N ALA A 315 -0.56 19.87 0.54
CA ALA A 315 0.35 21.00 0.30
C ALA A 315 1.01 21.52 1.58
N GLU A 316 0.33 21.44 2.74
CA GLU A 316 0.87 21.87 4.03
C GLU A 316 1.88 20.90 4.63
N LEU A 317 1.88 19.62 4.22
CA LEU A 317 2.74 18.56 4.75
C LEU A 317 4.03 18.35 3.94
N ARG A 318 4.21 19.10 2.86
CA ARG A 318 5.44 19.14 2.06
C ARG A 318 6.45 20.09 2.69
#